data_970aaded20dd67a11237f535c90e67aa
#
_entry.id   970aaded20dd67a11237f535c90e67aa
#
_cell.length_a   1.000
_cell.length_b   1.000
_cell.length_c   1.000
_cell.angle_alpha   90.00
_cell.angle_beta   90.00
_cell.angle_gamma   90.00
#
_symmetry.space_group_name_H-M   'P 1'
#
loop_
_entity.id
_entity.type
_entity.pdbx_description
1 polymer ?
#
loop_
_entity_poly.entity_id
_entity_poly.type
_entity_poly.pdbx_seq_one_letter_code
_entity_poly.pdbx_strand_id
1 'polypeptide(L)'
;VTVARTALWIAESQMLKQTEDIIHTQIDFLPLKSYVNITEANALRINWEDVVSKDTLNYIMGNPPFVGYSLQSKEQKEDIRSIYIDEKGKPYKTAGKIDYVAGWYFKSAQLMQNTIIRTAFVSTNSITQGEQVAGVWKPIYDRFHVHIDFAHRTFRWDSEANDIAHVHCVIIGF
;
A
#
# COMPACT_ATOMS: atom_id res chain seq x y z
N VAL A 1 15.52 8.71 -1.78
CA VAL A 1 15.50 8.95 -0.32
C VAL A 1 15.41 10.44 -0.01
N THR A 2 16.31 11.30 -0.52
CA THR A 2 16.33 12.74 -0.19
C THR A 2 15.00 13.45 -0.50
N VAL A 3 14.45 13.28 -1.70
CA VAL A 3 13.16 13.87 -2.09
C VAL A 3 12.03 13.45 -1.15
N ALA A 4 11.98 12.16 -0.79
CA ALA A 4 10.98 11.65 0.14
C ALA A 4 11.10 12.29 1.54
N ARG A 5 12.32 12.45 2.05
CA ARG A 5 12.57 13.15 3.33
C ARG A 5 12.08 14.59 3.29
N THR A 6 12.42 15.32 2.23
CA THR A 6 11.98 16.71 2.07
C THR A 6 10.46 16.81 2.01
N ALA A 7 9.81 15.91 1.26
CA ALA A 7 8.35 15.87 1.18
C ALA A 7 7.71 15.62 2.55
N LEU A 8 8.26 14.71 3.36
CA LEU A 8 7.77 14.45 4.72
C LEU A 8 7.96 15.67 5.64
N TRP A 9 9.09 16.37 5.56
CA TRP A 9 9.29 17.59 6.33
C TRP A 9 8.30 18.69 5.94
N ILE A 10 8.04 18.85 4.64
CA ILE A 10 7.04 19.83 4.18
C ILE A 10 5.66 19.46 4.73
N ALA A 11 5.27 18.19 4.62
CA ALA A 11 3.99 17.71 5.14
C ALA A 11 3.87 17.90 6.66
N GLU A 12 4.91 17.56 7.43
CA GLU A 12 4.94 17.78 8.88
C GLU A 12 4.82 19.26 9.22
N SER A 13 5.57 20.11 8.52
CA SER A 13 5.52 21.57 8.74
C SER A 13 4.13 22.16 8.45
N GLN A 14 3.48 21.69 7.37
CA GLN A 14 2.13 22.10 7.04
C GLN A 14 1.10 21.66 8.09
N MET A 15 1.23 20.42 8.57
CA MET A 15 0.37 19.89 9.63
C MET A 15 0.54 20.63 10.95
N LEU A 16 1.79 20.91 11.35
CA LEU A 16 2.07 21.68 12.58
C LEU A 16 1.44 23.07 12.50
N LYS A 17 1.61 23.76 11.37
CA LYS A 17 1.01 25.09 11.17
C LYS A 17 -0.51 25.05 11.27
N GLN A 18 -1.17 24.07 10.63
CA GLN A 18 -2.61 23.91 10.77
C GLN A 18 -3.04 23.62 12.20
N THR A 19 -2.25 22.83 12.93
CA THR A 19 -2.51 22.53 14.33
C THR A 19 -2.40 23.79 15.20
N GLU A 20 -1.36 24.63 15.01
CA GLU A 20 -1.23 25.92 15.68
C GLU A 20 -2.45 26.82 15.48
N ASP A 21 -2.95 26.87 14.23
CA ASP A 21 -4.12 27.68 13.90
C ASP A 21 -5.39 27.18 14.62
N ILE A 22 -5.50 25.87 14.87
CA ILE A 22 -6.65 25.25 15.57
C ILE A 22 -6.56 25.45 17.10
N ILE A 23 -5.39 25.20 17.69
CA ILE A 23 -5.22 25.23 19.15
C ILE A 23 -4.85 26.61 19.68
N HIS A 24 -4.57 27.58 18.79
CA HIS A 24 -4.12 28.95 19.11
C HIS A 24 -2.90 28.99 20.03
N THR A 25 -2.01 28.02 19.88
CA THR A 25 -0.77 27.90 20.67
C THR A 25 0.40 27.66 19.72
N GLN A 26 1.47 28.41 19.92
CA GLN A 26 2.69 28.24 19.12
C GLN A 26 3.33 26.90 19.46
N ILE A 27 3.57 26.08 18.44
CA ILE A 27 4.25 24.79 18.55
C ILE A 27 5.69 25.00 18.11
N ASP A 28 6.65 24.52 18.92
CA ASP A 28 8.07 24.63 18.58
C ASP A 28 8.36 23.85 17.29
N PHE A 29 8.78 24.58 16.25
CA PHE A 29 8.88 24.09 14.87
C PHE A 29 10.14 23.26 14.60
N LEU A 30 11.00 23.02 15.59
CA LEU A 30 12.29 22.35 15.41
C LEU A 30 12.59 21.37 16.55
N PRO A 31 13.23 20.23 16.24
CA PRO A 31 14.26 20.03 15.24
C PRO A 31 13.80 19.21 14.04
N LEU A 32 14.44 19.39 12.89
CA LEU A 32 14.36 18.51 11.73
C LEU A 32 14.61 17.06 12.17
N LYS A 33 13.54 16.28 12.34
CA LYS A 33 13.65 14.86 12.70
C LYS A 33 14.34 14.13 11.55
N SER A 34 15.32 13.34 11.87
CA SER A 34 15.90 12.41 10.89
C SER A 34 14.91 11.29 10.65
N TYR A 35 14.24 11.29 9.49
CA TYR A 35 13.46 10.14 9.07
C TYR A 35 14.44 9.03 8.64
N VAL A 36 14.76 8.14 9.55
CA VAL A 36 15.72 7.04 9.32
C VAL A 36 15.09 5.83 8.63
N ASN A 37 13.76 5.72 8.68
CA ASN A 37 13.03 4.55 8.22
C ASN A 37 12.55 4.68 6.75
N ILE A 38 13.33 5.35 5.90
CA ILE A 38 13.08 5.42 4.46
C ILE A 38 14.10 4.55 3.76
N THR A 39 13.65 3.43 3.23
CA THR A 39 14.50 2.47 2.53
C THR A 39 14.23 2.53 1.03
N GLU A 40 15.29 2.63 0.22
CA GLU A 40 15.21 2.55 -1.23
C GLU A 40 15.34 1.09 -1.67
N ALA A 41 14.21 0.47 -2.00
CA ALA A 41 14.17 -0.93 -2.42
C ALA A 41 12.84 -1.26 -3.12
N ASN A 42 12.76 -2.44 -3.73
CA ASN A 42 11.48 -2.98 -4.16
C ASN A 42 10.68 -3.45 -2.92
N ALA A 43 9.58 -2.75 -2.62
CA ALA A 43 8.77 -3.02 -1.43
C ALA A 43 8.20 -4.45 -1.38
N LEU A 44 8.02 -5.11 -2.53
CA LEU A 44 7.57 -6.49 -2.56
C LEU A 44 8.67 -7.49 -2.21
N ARG A 45 9.96 -7.15 -2.40
CA ARG A 45 11.11 -8.05 -2.18
C ARG A 45 11.70 -7.95 -0.79
N ILE A 46 11.72 -6.75 -0.20
CA ILE A 46 12.27 -6.56 1.16
C ILE A 46 11.33 -7.10 2.23
N ASN A 47 11.86 -7.52 3.35
CA ASN A 47 11.04 -7.74 4.54
C ASN A 47 10.69 -6.38 5.17
N TRP A 48 9.40 -6.10 5.38
CA TRP A 48 8.97 -4.82 5.96
C TRP A 48 9.36 -4.66 7.42
N GLU A 49 9.54 -5.75 8.14
CA GLU A 49 10.00 -5.72 9.54
C GLU A 49 11.47 -5.28 9.68
N ASP A 50 12.27 -5.35 8.59
CA ASP A 50 13.63 -4.81 8.59
C ASP A 50 13.62 -3.26 8.50
N VAL A 51 12.50 -2.66 8.10
CA VAL A 51 12.33 -1.20 8.00
C VAL A 51 11.63 -0.65 9.24
N VAL A 52 10.59 -1.33 9.71
CA VAL A 52 9.80 -0.91 10.88
C VAL A 52 9.27 -2.16 11.60
N SER A 53 9.46 -2.21 12.93
CA SER A 53 8.90 -3.31 13.73
C SER A 53 7.38 -3.28 13.68
N LYS A 54 6.75 -4.44 13.47
CA LYS A 54 5.30 -4.58 13.51
C LYS A 54 4.70 -4.22 14.87
N ASP A 55 5.47 -4.32 15.97
CA ASP A 55 5.02 -4.00 17.32
C ASP A 55 4.82 -2.50 17.53
N THR A 56 5.45 -1.66 16.69
CA THR A 56 5.33 -0.20 16.73
C THR A 56 4.46 0.35 15.60
N LEU A 57 4.01 -0.52 14.68
CA LEU A 57 3.26 -0.13 13.51
C LEU A 57 1.76 -0.17 13.78
N ASN A 58 1.05 0.92 13.50
CA ASN A 58 -0.40 1.00 13.65
C ASN A 58 -1.13 0.95 12.30
N TYR A 59 -0.56 1.59 11.28
CA TYR A 59 -1.20 1.73 9.99
C TYR A 59 -0.23 1.46 8.83
N ILE A 60 -0.74 0.77 7.81
CA ILE A 60 -0.09 0.64 6.50
C ILE A 60 -0.97 1.35 5.50
N MET A 61 -0.43 2.35 4.82
CA MET A 61 -1.18 3.05 3.79
C MET A 61 -0.29 3.37 2.60
N GLY A 62 -0.88 3.48 1.42
CA GLY A 62 -0.12 3.83 0.24
C GLY A 62 -0.92 3.82 -1.05
N ASN A 63 -0.22 4.21 -2.10
CA ASN A 63 -0.69 4.15 -3.47
C ASN A 63 0.30 3.27 -4.28
N PRO A 64 0.14 1.94 -4.23
CA PRO A 64 1.03 1.02 -4.94
C PRO A 64 0.94 1.19 -6.46
N PRO A 65 1.96 0.78 -7.23
CA PRO A 65 1.97 0.92 -8.68
C PRO A 65 0.79 0.20 -9.37
N PHE A 66 0.11 0.89 -10.28
CA PHE A 66 -1.03 0.38 -11.05
C PHE A 66 -0.53 -0.28 -12.33
N VAL A 67 -0.17 -1.55 -12.27
CA VAL A 67 0.25 -2.33 -13.44
C VAL A 67 -0.67 -3.53 -13.59
N GLY A 68 -1.51 -3.50 -14.63
CA GLY A 68 -2.37 -4.63 -14.97
C GLY A 68 -1.57 -5.89 -15.31
N TYR A 69 -2.07 -7.07 -15.01
CA TYR A 69 -1.34 -8.34 -15.13
C TYR A 69 -0.74 -8.59 -16.53
N SER A 70 -1.41 -8.12 -17.58
CA SER A 70 -0.94 -8.27 -18.96
C SER A 70 0.25 -7.38 -19.31
N LEU A 71 0.42 -6.27 -18.57
CA LEU A 71 1.47 -5.27 -18.78
C LEU A 71 2.69 -5.47 -17.86
N GLN A 72 2.61 -6.41 -16.92
CA GLN A 72 3.72 -6.69 -16.00
C GLN A 72 4.95 -7.22 -16.73
N SER A 73 6.11 -6.71 -16.34
CA SER A 73 7.40 -7.26 -16.73
C SER A 73 7.59 -8.68 -16.18
N LYS A 74 8.65 -9.37 -16.63
CA LYS A 74 9.00 -10.68 -16.09
C LYS A 74 9.31 -10.61 -14.59
N GLU A 75 10.05 -9.59 -14.17
CA GLU A 75 10.43 -9.35 -12.78
C GLU A 75 9.20 -9.07 -11.91
N GLN A 76 8.25 -8.27 -12.39
CA GLN A 76 7.01 -7.99 -11.67
C GLN A 76 6.13 -9.23 -11.50
N LYS A 77 6.06 -10.09 -12.53
CA LYS A 77 5.37 -11.39 -12.44
C LYS A 77 6.05 -12.32 -11.43
N GLU A 78 7.38 -12.29 -11.36
CA GLU A 78 8.17 -13.04 -10.38
C GLU A 78 7.90 -12.52 -8.98
N ASP A 79 7.86 -11.20 -8.77
CA ASP A 79 7.51 -10.57 -7.49
C ASP A 79 6.15 -11.07 -6.98
N ILE A 80 5.12 -11.04 -7.82
CA ILE A 80 3.80 -11.55 -7.44
C ILE A 80 3.83 -13.02 -7.10
N ARG A 81 4.49 -13.85 -7.92
CA ARG A 81 4.57 -15.30 -7.67
C ARG A 81 5.32 -15.65 -6.40
N SER A 82 6.34 -14.87 -6.03
CA SER A 82 7.11 -15.09 -4.81
C SER A 82 6.34 -14.75 -3.53
N ILE A 83 5.38 -13.82 -3.62
CA ILE A 83 4.59 -13.35 -2.49
C ILE A 83 3.27 -14.12 -2.38
N TYR A 84 2.58 -14.30 -3.50
CA TYR A 84 1.26 -14.95 -3.58
C TYR A 84 1.41 -16.47 -3.51
N ILE A 85 1.85 -16.96 -2.34
CA ILE A 85 2.13 -18.37 -2.06
C ILE A 85 1.11 -18.95 -1.08
N ASP A 86 0.80 -20.22 -1.26
CA ASP A 86 -0.05 -21.00 -0.34
C ASP A 86 0.71 -21.40 0.94
N GLU A 87 0.04 -22.11 1.84
CA GLU A 87 0.64 -22.61 3.09
C GLU A 87 1.79 -23.59 2.87
N LYS A 88 1.86 -24.20 1.69
CA LYS A 88 2.93 -25.13 1.29
C LYS A 88 4.09 -24.42 0.58
N GLY A 89 4.05 -23.08 0.51
CA GLY A 89 5.05 -22.26 -0.17
C GLY A 89 4.97 -22.30 -1.70
N LYS A 90 3.86 -22.79 -2.28
CA LYS A 90 3.66 -22.82 -3.73
C LYS A 90 2.86 -21.60 -4.20
N PRO A 91 3.21 -20.99 -5.35
CA PRO A 91 2.43 -19.91 -5.90
C PRO A 91 0.98 -20.34 -6.18
N TYR A 92 0.01 -19.50 -5.78
CA TYR A 92 -1.37 -19.70 -6.19
C TYR A 92 -1.49 -19.70 -7.72
N LYS A 93 -2.38 -20.52 -8.26
CA LYS A 93 -2.63 -20.59 -9.71
C LYS A 93 -3.02 -19.23 -10.31
N THR A 94 -3.66 -18.40 -9.51
CA THR A 94 -4.10 -17.04 -9.89
C THR A 94 -2.98 -16.02 -9.91
N ALA A 95 -1.83 -16.28 -9.26
CA ALA A 95 -0.71 -15.33 -9.13
C ALA A 95 -0.17 -14.79 -10.47
N GLY A 96 -0.37 -15.50 -11.57
CA GLY A 96 0.04 -15.04 -12.91
C GLY A 96 -1.00 -14.18 -13.64
N LYS A 97 -2.19 -13.96 -13.04
CA LYS A 97 -3.33 -13.28 -13.67
C LYS A 97 -3.92 -12.15 -12.83
N ILE A 98 -3.22 -11.73 -11.79
CA ILE A 98 -3.65 -10.64 -10.91
C ILE A 98 -2.80 -9.41 -11.12
N ASP A 99 -3.40 -8.24 -10.90
CA ASP A 99 -2.72 -6.96 -11.04
C ASP A 99 -1.61 -6.79 -10.01
N TYR A 100 -0.58 -6.04 -10.36
CA TYR A 100 0.63 -5.92 -9.53
C TYR A 100 0.36 -5.37 -8.13
N VAL A 101 -0.60 -4.45 -8.02
CA VAL A 101 -1.06 -3.90 -6.73
C VAL A 101 -1.48 -4.97 -5.72
N ALA A 102 -1.96 -6.11 -6.18
CA ALA A 102 -2.38 -7.22 -5.31
C ALA A 102 -1.27 -7.72 -4.39
N GLY A 103 -0.01 -7.62 -4.81
CA GLY A 103 1.15 -7.98 -3.99
C GLY A 103 1.22 -7.23 -2.67
N TRP A 104 0.87 -5.94 -2.65
CA TRP A 104 0.81 -5.13 -1.43
C TRP A 104 -0.30 -5.57 -0.49
N TYR A 105 -1.48 -5.90 -1.02
CA TYR A 105 -2.59 -6.42 -0.23
C TYR A 105 -2.23 -7.73 0.46
N PHE A 106 -1.64 -8.66 -0.27
CA PHE A 106 -1.25 -9.95 0.30
C PHE A 106 -0.14 -9.82 1.33
N LYS A 107 0.88 -9.01 1.05
CA LYS A 107 2.00 -8.79 1.94
C LYS A 107 1.60 -8.07 3.23
N SER A 108 0.73 -7.07 3.14
CA SER A 108 0.20 -6.42 4.35
C SER A 108 -0.72 -7.35 5.14
N ALA A 109 -1.60 -8.11 4.49
CA ALA A 109 -2.43 -9.11 5.17
C ALA A 109 -1.58 -10.14 5.93
N GLN A 110 -0.45 -10.54 5.37
CA GLN A 110 0.51 -11.41 6.05
C GLN A 110 1.15 -10.74 7.26
N LEU A 111 1.59 -9.47 7.13
CA LEU A 111 2.22 -8.73 8.23
C LEU A 111 1.26 -8.45 9.37
N MET A 112 0.00 -8.19 9.06
CA MET A 112 -1.05 -7.85 10.04
C MET A 112 -1.42 -9.01 10.97
N GLN A 113 -1.01 -10.24 10.68
CA GLN A 113 -1.39 -11.39 11.48
C GLN A 113 -0.98 -11.25 12.96
N ASN A 114 -1.95 -11.45 13.87
CA ASN A 114 -1.79 -11.31 15.32
C ASN A 114 -1.37 -9.90 15.76
N THR A 115 -1.81 -8.88 15.04
CA THR A 115 -1.55 -7.46 15.36
C THR A 115 -2.85 -6.66 15.34
N ILE A 116 -2.77 -5.40 15.76
CA ILE A 116 -3.84 -4.41 15.64
C ILE A 116 -3.67 -3.49 14.42
N ILE A 117 -2.71 -3.79 13.57
CA ILE A 117 -2.39 -2.99 12.37
C ILE A 117 -3.62 -2.94 11.46
N ARG A 118 -3.86 -1.77 10.88
CA ARG A 118 -4.87 -1.55 9.84
C ARG A 118 -4.20 -1.14 8.55
N THR A 119 -4.74 -1.60 7.44
CA THR A 119 -4.19 -1.31 6.11
C THR A 119 -5.21 -0.61 5.23
N ALA A 120 -4.76 0.37 4.45
CA ALA A 120 -5.58 0.98 3.40
C ALA A 120 -4.75 1.31 2.16
N PHE A 121 -5.20 0.88 1.00
CA PHE A 121 -4.54 1.18 -0.27
C PHE A 121 -5.48 1.81 -1.29
N VAL A 122 -4.92 2.75 -2.06
CA VAL A 122 -5.50 3.16 -3.33
C VAL A 122 -5.16 2.10 -4.37
N SER A 123 -6.10 1.74 -5.21
CA SER A 123 -5.91 0.72 -6.25
C SER A 123 -6.76 1.04 -7.47
N THR A 124 -6.44 0.43 -8.59
CA THR A 124 -7.36 0.39 -9.72
C THR A 124 -8.62 -0.39 -9.34
N ASN A 125 -9.78 0.02 -9.85
CA ASN A 125 -11.04 -0.66 -9.55
C ASN A 125 -11.10 -2.10 -10.09
N SER A 126 -10.16 -2.49 -10.95
CA SER A 126 -10.04 -3.86 -11.48
C SER A 126 -10.01 -4.93 -10.39
N ILE A 127 -9.35 -4.67 -9.24
CA ILE A 127 -9.27 -5.64 -8.13
C ILE A 127 -10.63 -5.95 -7.49
N THR A 128 -11.66 -5.18 -7.81
CA THR A 128 -13.05 -5.39 -7.36
C THR A 128 -13.95 -5.96 -8.45
N GLN A 129 -13.37 -6.36 -9.59
CA GLN A 129 -14.13 -6.78 -10.76
C GLN A 129 -13.65 -8.12 -11.36
N GLY A 130 -14.57 -8.85 -11.93
CA GLY A 130 -14.28 -10.07 -12.70
C GLY A 130 -13.41 -11.11 -11.99
N GLU A 131 -12.48 -11.69 -12.71
CA GLU A 131 -11.58 -12.72 -12.20
C GLU A 131 -10.62 -12.20 -11.12
N GLN A 132 -10.36 -10.88 -11.09
CA GLN A 132 -9.49 -10.26 -10.08
C GLN A 132 -10.06 -10.42 -8.68
N VAL A 133 -11.38 -10.36 -8.51
CA VAL A 133 -12.03 -10.52 -7.20
C VAL A 133 -11.63 -11.85 -6.58
N ALA A 134 -11.83 -12.95 -7.29
CA ALA A 134 -11.48 -14.27 -6.79
C ALA A 134 -9.96 -14.46 -6.69
N GLY A 135 -9.20 -13.91 -7.66
CA GLY A 135 -7.73 -14.02 -7.70
C GLY A 135 -7.02 -13.30 -6.57
N VAL A 136 -7.49 -12.12 -6.23
CA VAL A 136 -6.89 -11.27 -5.18
C VAL A 136 -7.43 -11.64 -3.80
N TRP A 137 -8.76 -11.61 -3.64
CA TRP A 137 -9.37 -11.62 -2.31
C TRP A 137 -9.52 -13.03 -1.72
N LYS A 138 -9.82 -14.04 -2.54
CA LYS A 138 -9.99 -15.39 -2.01
C LYS A 138 -8.75 -15.90 -1.25
N PRO A 139 -7.52 -15.82 -1.78
CA PRO A 139 -6.32 -16.21 -1.03
C PRO A 139 -6.11 -15.40 0.26
N ILE A 140 -6.44 -14.10 0.24
CA ILE A 140 -6.30 -13.21 1.38
C ILE A 140 -7.29 -13.60 2.49
N TYR A 141 -8.55 -13.83 2.14
CA TYR A 141 -9.57 -14.24 3.11
C TYR A 141 -9.32 -15.64 3.67
N ASP A 142 -9.06 -16.62 2.79
CA ASP A 142 -8.89 -18.01 3.21
C ASP A 142 -7.67 -18.19 4.12
N ARG A 143 -6.59 -17.44 3.86
CA ARG A 143 -5.33 -17.62 4.59
C ARG A 143 -5.18 -16.69 5.78
N PHE A 144 -5.62 -15.45 5.67
CA PHE A 144 -5.35 -14.42 6.67
C PHE A 144 -6.59 -13.94 7.41
N HIS A 145 -7.77 -14.41 7.02
CA HIS A 145 -9.05 -14.08 7.67
C HIS A 145 -9.28 -12.57 7.84
N VAL A 146 -8.81 -11.76 6.89
CA VAL A 146 -8.99 -10.31 6.93
C VAL A 146 -10.46 -9.91 6.75
N HIS A 147 -10.83 -8.79 7.32
CA HIS A 147 -12.12 -8.13 7.10
C HIS A 147 -11.90 -6.81 6.38
N ILE A 148 -12.77 -6.49 5.42
CA ILE A 148 -12.82 -5.14 4.85
C ILE A 148 -13.54 -4.24 5.83
N ASP A 149 -12.83 -3.26 6.37
CA ASP A 149 -13.37 -2.29 7.32
C ASP A 149 -14.15 -1.20 6.57
N PHE A 150 -13.65 -0.76 5.43
CA PHE A 150 -14.32 0.21 4.57
C PHE A 150 -13.87 0.08 3.11
N ALA A 151 -14.69 0.57 2.20
CA ALA A 151 -14.34 0.72 0.80
C ALA A 151 -14.99 1.97 0.22
N HIS A 152 -14.19 2.84 -0.41
CA HIS A 152 -14.69 3.92 -1.23
C HIS A 152 -15.01 3.42 -2.62
N ARG A 153 -16.20 3.78 -3.12
CA ARG A 153 -16.62 3.45 -4.48
C ARG A 153 -15.66 4.03 -5.50
N THR A 154 -15.69 3.47 -6.68
CA THR A 154 -14.90 3.93 -7.81
C THR A 154 -15.02 5.44 -8.02
N PHE A 155 -13.88 6.10 -8.03
CA PHE A 155 -13.72 7.50 -8.37
C PHE A 155 -12.68 7.63 -9.48
N ARG A 156 -12.75 8.74 -10.19
CA ARG A 156 -11.79 9.06 -11.22
C ARG A 156 -10.58 9.73 -10.58
N TRP A 157 -9.40 9.19 -10.80
CA TRP A 157 -8.17 9.87 -10.43
C TRP A 157 -7.79 10.81 -11.56
N ASP A 158 -7.92 12.10 -11.35
CA ASP A 158 -7.46 13.12 -12.28
C ASP A 158 -6.08 13.59 -11.81
N SER A 159 -5.06 13.28 -12.59
CA SER A 159 -3.71 13.78 -12.34
C SER A 159 -3.59 15.19 -12.95
N GLU A 160 -2.93 16.11 -12.25
CA GLU A 160 -2.57 17.44 -12.79
C GLU A 160 -1.45 17.37 -13.85
N ALA A 161 -0.97 16.19 -14.18
CA ALA A 161 0.05 15.97 -15.21
C ALA A 161 -0.53 16.20 -16.62
N ASN A 162 0.31 16.68 -17.54
CA ASN A 162 -0.08 16.99 -18.93
C ASN A 162 -0.62 15.77 -19.70
N ASP A 163 -0.27 14.54 -19.28
CA ASP A 163 -0.86 13.30 -19.80
C ASP A 163 -1.90 12.78 -18.82
N ILE A 164 -3.17 13.07 -19.10
CA ILE A 164 -4.30 12.69 -18.26
C ILE A 164 -4.61 11.21 -18.47
N ALA A 165 -4.01 10.36 -17.69
CA ALA A 165 -4.45 8.97 -17.58
C ALA A 165 -5.69 8.92 -16.67
N HIS A 166 -6.86 8.79 -17.27
CA HIS A 166 -8.11 8.60 -16.54
C HIS A 166 -8.17 7.18 -15.95
N VAL A 167 -7.73 7.03 -14.72
CA VAL A 167 -7.77 5.75 -14.03
C VAL A 167 -8.93 5.75 -13.03
N HIS A 168 -9.76 4.73 -13.10
CA HIS A 168 -10.78 4.50 -12.09
C HIS A 168 -10.17 3.79 -10.89
N CYS A 169 -10.19 4.46 -9.74
CA CYS A 169 -9.60 3.99 -8.50
C CYS A 169 -10.65 3.64 -7.45
N VAL A 170 -10.25 2.79 -6.53
CA VAL A 170 -10.95 2.46 -5.29
C VAL A 170 -10.01 2.63 -4.13
N ILE A 171 -10.53 2.89 -2.93
CA ILE A 171 -9.76 2.82 -1.70
C ILE A 171 -10.36 1.72 -0.86
N ILE A 172 -9.54 0.78 -0.41
CA ILE A 172 -10.00 -0.35 0.40
C ILE A 172 -9.15 -0.40 1.65
N GLY A 173 -9.83 -0.37 2.80
CA GLY A 173 -9.23 -0.54 4.12
C GLY A 173 -9.67 -1.85 4.76
N PHE A 174 -8.75 -2.54 5.43
CA PHE A 174 -8.94 -3.85 6.07
C PHE A 174 -8.01 -4.05 7.25
#